data_c7a41726fb5b85ae516e8384168c1ac5
#
_entry.id   c7a41726fb5b85ae516e8384168c1ac5
#
_cell.length_a   1.000
_cell.length_b   1.000
_cell.length_c   1.000
_cell.angle_alpha   90.00
_cell.angle_beta   90.00
_cell.angle_gamma   90.00
#
_symmetry.space_group_name_H-M   'P 1'
#
loop_
_entity.id
_entity.type
_entity.pdbx_description
1 polymer ?
#
loop_
_entity_poly.entity_id
_entity_poly.type
_entity_poly.pdbx_seq_one_letter_code
_entity_poly.pdbx_strand_id
1 'polypeptide(L)'
;PIILDFTGFACLNCRKMEEHIWPDPKIDALLREKFVLISLYVDDKKDLPNDEQIFVNRINGGTRQLKNYGHKWAHFQTQFFQSNSQPFYVLLDSEGEKLLNKPVGYTPDVEEYASFLECGLQAFISEHKNASIFEIN
;
A
#
# COMPACT_ATOMS: atom_id res chain seq x y z
N PRO A 1 -8.56 -8.86 -1.29
CA PRO A 1 -8.04 -7.50 -1.42
C PRO A 1 -6.54 -7.42 -1.18
N ILE A 2 -5.94 -6.30 -1.60
CA ILE A 2 -4.51 -6.06 -1.53
C ILE A 2 -4.24 -4.96 -0.52
N ILE A 3 -3.19 -5.12 0.30
CA ILE A 3 -2.62 -4.01 1.06
C ILE A 3 -1.24 -3.68 0.49
N LEU A 4 -1.08 -2.45 -0.01
CA LEU A 4 0.22 -1.91 -0.38
C LEU A 4 0.85 -1.26 0.83
N ASP A 5 2.08 -1.67 1.12
CA ASP A 5 2.87 -1.13 2.21
C ASP A 5 4.06 -0.38 1.61
N PHE A 6 3.94 0.95 1.49
CA PHE A 6 5.07 1.79 1.10
C PHE A 6 5.99 1.96 2.31
N THR A 7 7.13 1.33 2.24
CA THR A 7 8.07 1.19 3.35
C THR A 7 9.49 1.57 2.91
N GLY A 8 10.44 1.48 3.80
CA GLY A 8 11.85 1.70 3.52
C GLY A 8 12.70 0.87 4.46
N PHE A 9 13.89 0.46 4.00
CA PHE A 9 14.84 -0.26 4.85
C PHE A 9 15.30 0.59 6.03
N ALA A 10 15.47 1.89 5.81
CA ALA A 10 15.88 2.85 6.83
C ALA A 10 14.72 3.53 7.54
N CYS A 11 13.50 3.08 7.34
CA CYS A 11 12.31 3.71 7.90
C CYS A 11 12.04 3.21 9.32
N LEU A 12 12.34 4.06 10.31
CA LEU A 12 12.18 3.70 11.72
C LEU A 12 10.72 3.45 12.11
N ASN A 13 9.80 4.28 11.66
CA ASN A 13 8.36 4.11 11.95
C ASN A 13 7.78 2.88 11.27
N CYS A 14 8.32 2.47 10.12
CA CYS A 14 7.94 1.22 9.47
C CYS A 14 8.30 0.03 10.35
N ARG A 15 9.51 0.04 10.91
CA ARG A 15 9.96 -1.01 11.86
C ARG A 15 9.08 -1.05 13.10
N LYS A 16 8.70 0.11 13.63
CA LYS A 16 7.80 0.18 14.80
C LYS A 16 6.44 -0.44 14.53
N MET A 17 5.87 -0.22 13.35
CA MET A 17 4.61 -0.87 12.96
C MET A 17 4.77 -2.39 12.91
N GLU A 18 5.82 -2.88 12.26
CA GLU A 18 6.10 -4.31 12.12
C GLU A 18 6.37 -4.98 13.47
N GLU A 19 7.02 -4.28 14.41
CA GLU A 19 7.40 -4.83 15.72
C GLU A 19 6.30 -4.73 16.77
N HIS A 20 5.46 -3.69 16.71
CA HIS A 20 4.53 -3.37 17.81
C HIS A 20 3.05 -3.45 17.43
N ILE A 21 2.70 -3.28 16.17
CA ILE A 21 1.30 -3.27 15.71
C ILE A 21 0.95 -4.58 14.98
N TRP A 22 1.74 -4.97 14.00
CA TRP A 22 1.46 -6.16 13.19
C TRP A 22 1.44 -7.47 14.00
N PRO A 23 2.24 -7.67 15.07
CA PRO A 23 2.19 -8.90 15.86
C PRO A 23 0.94 -9.06 16.74
N ASP A 24 0.15 -8.02 16.91
CA ASP A 24 -1.12 -8.16 17.62
C ASP A 24 -1.97 -9.25 16.94
N PRO A 25 -2.56 -10.20 17.70
CA PRO A 25 -3.27 -11.34 17.12
C PRO A 25 -4.37 -10.96 16.13
N LYS A 26 -5.10 -9.88 16.39
CA LYS A 26 -6.16 -9.39 15.50
C LYS A 26 -5.60 -8.85 14.20
N ILE A 27 -4.53 -8.06 14.29
CA ILE A 27 -3.86 -7.49 13.09
C ILE A 27 -3.20 -8.59 12.29
N ASP A 28 -2.46 -9.49 12.93
CA ASP A 28 -1.77 -10.59 12.28
C ASP A 28 -2.76 -11.48 11.51
N ALA A 29 -3.88 -11.82 12.13
CA ALA A 29 -4.93 -12.62 11.48
C ALA A 29 -5.50 -11.91 10.25
N LEU A 30 -5.81 -10.62 10.35
CA LEU A 30 -6.33 -9.83 9.22
C LEU A 30 -5.32 -9.80 8.07
N LEU A 31 -4.06 -9.50 8.35
CA LEU A 31 -3.02 -9.40 7.32
C LEU A 31 -2.75 -10.74 6.63
N ARG A 32 -2.71 -11.84 7.39
CA ARG A 32 -2.39 -13.15 6.84
C ARG A 32 -3.56 -13.79 6.11
N GLU A 33 -4.76 -13.64 6.62
CA GLU A 33 -5.93 -14.39 6.13
C GLU A 33 -6.79 -13.61 5.16
N LYS A 34 -6.79 -12.27 5.23
CA LYS A 34 -7.74 -11.45 4.49
C LYS A 34 -7.12 -10.58 3.41
N PHE A 35 -5.82 -10.36 3.41
CA PHE A 35 -5.14 -9.48 2.47
C PHE A 35 -3.96 -10.16 1.81
N VAL A 36 -3.63 -9.71 0.60
CA VAL A 36 -2.34 -9.96 -0.02
C VAL A 36 -1.46 -8.76 0.31
N LEU A 37 -0.42 -8.97 1.10
CA LEU A 37 0.50 -7.91 1.51
C LEU A 37 1.62 -7.76 0.48
N ILE A 38 1.76 -6.56 -0.05
CA ILE A 38 2.83 -6.20 -0.99
C ILE A 38 3.60 -5.04 -0.41
N SER A 39 4.85 -5.28 -0.02
CA SER A 39 5.74 -4.24 0.51
C SER A 39 6.58 -3.65 -0.60
N LEU A 40 6.54 -2.33 -0.74
CA LEU A 40 7.25 -1.57 -1.77
C LEU A 40 8.27 -0.67 -1.09
N TYR A 41 9.55 -0.99 -1.25
CA TYR A 41 10.65 -0.28 -0.58
C TYR A 41 11.10 0.92 -1.43
N VAL A 42 10.76 2.11 -0.97
CA VAL A 42 11.05 3.36 -1.69
C VAL A 42 12.54 3.75 -1.66
N ASP A 43 13.33 3.07 -0.85
CA ASP A 43 14.78 3.26 -0.76
C ASP A 43 15.58 2.05 -1.28
N ASP A 44 14.94 1.16 -2.03
CA ASP A 44 15.61 0.01 -2.65
C ASP A 44 16.58 0.51 -3.75
N LYS A 45 17.87 0.22 -3.57
CA LYS A 45 18.94 0.68 -4.48
C LYS A 45 19.20 -0.29 -5.64
N LYS A 46 18.49 -1.40 -5.71
CA LYS A 46 18.64 -2.36 -6.80
C LYS A 46 18.24 -1.70 -8.13
N ASP A 47 19.12 -1.81 -9.12
CA ASP A 47 18.87 -1.21 -10.44
C ASP A 47 17.69 -1.83 -11.15
N LEU A 48 16.88 -0.98 -11.79
CA LEU A 48 15.87 -1.42 -12.74
C LEU A 48 16.55 -1.95 -14.01
N PRO A 49 15.88 -2.88 -14.75
CA PRO A 49 16.31 -3.20 -16.10
C PRO A 49 16.41 -1.93 -16.97
N ASN A 50 17.32 -1.91 -17.93
CA ASN A 50 17.58 -0.72 -18.75
C ASN A 50 16.34 -0.16 -19.44
N ASP A 51 15.45 -1.05 -19.91
CA ASP A 51 14.20 -0.67 -20.57
C ASP A 51 13.16 -0.06 -19.62
N GLU A 52 13.35 -0.21 -18.31
CA GLU A 52 12.49 0.41 -17.28
C GLU A 52 13.08 1.69 -16.70
N GLN A 53 14.33 2.06 -17.06
CA GLN A 53 14.98 3.28 -16.59
C GLN A 53 14.52 4.51 -17.40
N ILE A 54 13.22 4.75 -17.38
CA ILE A 54 12.57 5.80 -18.17
C ILE A 54 12.56 7.14 -17.46
N PHE A 55 12.39 8.22 -18.22
CA PHE A 55 12.14 9.55 -17.69
C PHE A 55 10.65 9.74 -17.43
N VAL A 56 10.32 10.30 -16.28
CA VAL A 56 8.93 10.57 -15.87
C VAL A 56 8.79 12.03 -15.45
N ASN A 57 7.57 12.54 -15.57
CA ASN A 57 7.23 13.88 -15.08
C ASN A 57 6.95 13.82 -13.59
N ARG A 58 7.52 14.78 -12.85
CA ARG A 58 7.26 14.92 -11.41
C ARG A 58 6.00 15.75 -11.20
N ILE A 59 5.24 15.42 -10.14
CA ILE A 59 4.05 16.20 -9.74
C ILE A 59 4.40 17.67 -9.50
N ASN A 60 5.56 17.94 -8.91
CA ASN A 60 6.03 19.29 -8.57
C ASN A 60 6.77 20.00 -9.71
N GLY A 61 6.71 19.44 -10.92
CA GLY A 61 7.41 19.96 -12.10
C GLY A 61 8.76 19.31 -12.32
N GLY A 62 9.27 19.45 -13.56
CA GLY A 62 10.53 18.83 -13.97
C GLY A 62 10.38 17.36 -14.29
N THR A 63 11.50 16.75 -14.71
CA THR A 63 11.59 15.33 -15.05
C THR A 63 12.58 14.62 -14.16
N ARG A 64 12.42 13.30 -14.03
CA ARG A 64 13.33 12.45 -13.29
C ARG A 64 13.50 11.14 -14.04
N GLN A 65 14.73 10.62 -14.09
CA GLN A 65 14.98 9.26 -14.57
C GLN A 65 14.81 8.27 -13.43
N LEU A 66 14.01 7.24 -13.65
CA LEU A 66 13.87 6.13 -12.71
C LEU A 66 15.05 5.18 -12.94
N LYS A 67 15.94 5.05 -11.98
CA LYS A 67 17.16 4.23 -12.08
C LYS A 67 17.08 2.92 -11.30
N ASN A 68 16.37 2.93 -10.19
CA ASN A 68 16.27 1.78 -9.30
C ASN A 68 14.82 1.55 -8.85
N TYR A 69 14.57 0.42 -8.17
CA TYR A 69 13.24 0.08 -7.69
C TYR A 69 12.70 1.10 -6.69
N GLY A 70 13.55 1.65 -5.82
CA GLY A 70 13.13 2.70 -4.89
C GLY A 70 12.56 3.91 -5.61
N HIS A 71 13.22 4.37 -6.68
CA HIS A 71 12.70 5.46 -7.53
C HIS A 71 11.35 5.12 -8.14
N LYS A 72 11.19 3.89 -8.65
CA LYS A 72 9.94 3.42 -9.24
C LYS A 72 8.79 3.45 -8.24
N TRP A 73 8.99 2.90 -7.05
CA TRP A 73 7.95 2.86 -6.03
C TRP A 73 7.65 4.23 -5.43
N ALA A 74 8.66 5.07 -5.24
CA ALA A 74 8.46 6.45 -4.77
C ALA A 74 7.67 7.28 -5.79
N HIS A 75 7.96 7.13 -7.07
CA HIS A 75 7.20 7.79 -8.14
C HIS A 75 5.75 7.28 -8.18
N PHE A 76 5.56 5.96 -8.08
CA PHE A 76 4.23 5.36 -8.02
C PHE A 76 3.41 5.92 -6.85
N GLN A 77 4.01 5.99 -5.67
CA GLN A 77 3.35 6.53 -4.49
C GLN A 77 2.93 7.99 -4.67
N THR A 78 3.85 8.83 -5.13
CA THR A 78 3.56 10.27 -5.29
C THR A 78 2.57 10.53 -6.42
N GLN A 79 2.67 9.80 -7.52
CA GLN A 79 1.83 10.00 -8.70
C GLN A 79 0.38 9.60 -8.44
N PHE A 80 0.15 8.45 -7.78
CA PHE A 80 -1.20 7.91 -7.60
C PHE A 80 -1.84 8.27 -6.26
N PHE A 81 -1.04 8.52 -5.22
CA PHE A 81 -1.57 8.74 -3.87
C PHE A 81 -1.19 10.10 -3.28
N GLN A 82 -0.44 10.91 -4.01
CA GLN A 82 -0.01 12.26 -3.60
C GLN A 82 0.63 12.27 -2.21
N SER A 83 1.41 11.25 -1.91
CA SER A 83 2.13 11.09 -0.66
C SER A 83 3.55 10.63 -0.92
N ASN A 84 4.48 11.11 -0.11
CA ASN A 84 5.89 10.67 -0.14
C ASN A 84 6.39 10.25 1.24
N SER A 85 5.49 10.02 2.18
CA SER A 85 5.84 9.60 3.54
C SER A 85 5.77 8.07 3.69
N GLN A 86 6.58 7.53 4.61
CA GLN A 86 6.56 6.12 4.98
C GLN A 86 6.49 6.00 6.51
N PRO A 87 5.78 4.99 7.03
CA PRO A 87 4.98 4.01 6.30
C PRO A 87 3.73 4.64 5.71
N PHE A 88 3.22 4.05 4.64
CA PHE A 88 1.98 4.48 4.01
C PHE A 88 1.25 3.24 3.51
N TYR A 89 0.00 3.06 3.94
CA TYR A 89 -0.78 1.85 3.69
C TYR A 89 -1.98 2.16 2.83
N VAL A 90 -2.13 1.39 1.74
CA VAL A 90 -3.20 1.56 0.77
C VAL A 90 -3.93 0.23 0.62
N LEU A 91 -5.25 0.23 0.81
CA LEU A 91 -6.07 -0.95 0.59
C LEU A 91 -6.76 -0.86 -0.77
N LEU A 92 -6.57 -1.89 -1.58
CA LEU A 92 -7.08 -1.97 -2.94
C LEU A 92 -7.94 -3.23 -3.11
N ASP A 93 -8.82 -3.19 -4.11
CA ASP A 93 -9.56 -4.38 -4.54
C ASP A 93 -8.60 -5.45 -5.09
N SER A 94 -9.12 -6.62 -5.44
CA SER A 94 -8.31 -7.74 -5.92
C SER A 94 -7.64 -7.46 -7.27
N GLU A 95 -8.17 -6.53 -8.05
CA GLU A 95 -7.58 -6.12 -9.34
C GLU A 95 -6.52 -5.02 -9.18
N GLY A 96 -6.44 -4.41 -7.99
CA GLY A 96 -5.52 -3.30 -7.74
C GLY A 96 -5.93 -1.99 -8.39
N GLU A 97 -7.22 -1.82 -8.71
CA GLU A 97 -7.72 -0.67 -9.45
C GLU A 97 -8.46 0.35 -8.58
N LYS A 98 -9.10 -0.10 -7.50
CA LYS A 98 -9.94 0.77 -6.66
C LYS A 98 -9.46 0.83 -5.23
N LEU A 99 -9.42 2.03 -4.68
CA LEU A 99 -9.24 2.23 -3.24
C LEU A 99 -10.46 1.71 -2.49
N LEU A 100 -10.22 0.92 -1.45
CA LEU A 100 -11.29 0.44 -0.57
C LEU A 100 -11.66 1.46 0.51
N ASN A 101 -10.69 2.28 0.92
CA ASN A 101 -10.89 3.35 1.88
C ASN A 101 -9.73 4.36 1.76
N LYS A 102 -9.76 5.39 2.62
CA LYS A 102 -8.70 6.40 2.65
C LYS A 102 -7.40 5.79 3.18
N PRO A 103 -6.27 5.92 2.47
CA PRO A 103 -4.98 5.46 2.95
C PRO A 103 -4.57 6.10 4.27
N VAL A 104 -3.73 5.40 5.04
CA VAL A 104 -3.19 5.89 6.31
C VAL A 104 -1.67 5.80 6.34
N GLY A 105 -1.05 6.66 7.14
CA GLY A 105 0.38 6.62 7.41
C GLY A 105 0.70 5.88 8.70
N TYR A 106 1.67 6.42 9.47
CA TYR A 106 2.07 5.86 10.75
C TYR A 106 0.89 5.87 11.73
N THR A 107 0.47 4.68 12.16
CA THR A 107 -0.73 4.48 13.00
C THR A 107 -0.33 3.60 14.19
N PRO A 108 0.33 4.16 15.24
CA PRO A 108 0.86 3.36 16.36
C PRO A 108 -0.20 3.00 17.40
N ASP A 109 -1.40 2.70 16.97
CA ASP A 109 -2.53 2.28 17.83
C ASP A 109 -3.19 1.07 17.19
N VAL A 110 -3.23 -0.05 17.92
CA VAL A 110 -3.76 -1.32 17.42
C VAL A 110 -5.22 -1.21 16.98
N GLU A 111 -6.06 -0.58 17.81
CA GLU A 111 -7.50 -0.46 17.52
C GLU A 111 -7.75 0.41 16.28
N GLU A 112 -7.01 1.50 16.16
CA GLU A 112 -7.12 2.41 15.01
C GLU A 112 -6.68 1.71 13.73
N TYR A 113 -5.57 0.99 13.77
CA TYR A 113 -5.07 0.24 12.60
C TYR A 113 -6.00 -0.90 12.24
N ALA A 114 -6.53 -1.63 13.23
CA ALA A 114 -7.52 -2.68 13.01
C ALA A 114 -8.78 -2.12 12.35
N SER A 115 -9.27 -0.97 12.81
CA SER A 115 -10.43 -0.29 12.22
C SER A 115 -10.19 0.07 10.75
N PHE A 116 -9.00 0.54 10.43
CA PHE A 116 -8.60 0.81 9.04
C PHE A 116 -8.69 -0.45 8.18
N LEU A 117 -8.11 -1.55 8.63
CA LEU A 117 -8.13 -2.83 7.90
C LEU A 117 -9.55 -3.38 7.76
N GLU A 118 -10.32 -3.37 8.83
CA GLU A 118 -11.70 -3.88 8.83
C GLU A 118 -12.61 -3.05 7.93
N CYS A 119 -12.46 -1.73 7.95
CA CYS A 119 -13.24 -0.83 7.10
C CYS A 119 -13.01 -1.15 5.61
N GLY A 120 -11.76 -1.31 5.20
CA GLY A 120 -11.42 -1.68 3.84
C GLY A 120 -11.92 -3.08 3.47
N LEU A 121 -11.81 -4.04 4.37
CA LEU A 121 -12.30 -5.38 4.17
C LEU A 121 -13.83 -5.42 3.99
N GLN A 122 -14.57 -4.65 4.78
CA GLN A 122 -16.04 -4.56 4.65
C GLN A 122 -16.44 -3.94 3.32
N ALA A 123 -15.74 -2.92 2.86
CA ALA A 123 -15.97 -2.33 1.54
C ALA A 123 -15.78 -3.37 0.43
N PHE A 124 -14.73 -4.16 0.52
CA PHE A 124 -14.44 -5.24 -0.42
C PHE A 124 -15.53 -6.30 -0.43
N ILE A 125 -15.97 -6.76 0.74
CA ILE A 125 -17.02 -7.76 0.88
C ILE A 125 -18.33 -7.24 0.31
N SER A 126 -18.70 -6.00 0.57
CA SER A 126 -19.92 -5.37 0.06
C SER A 126 -19.94 -5.30 -1.46
N GLU A 127 -18.83 -4.93 -2.08
CA GLU A 127 -18.71 -4.92 -3.54
C GLU A 127 -18.90 -6.32 -4.14
N HIS A 128 -18.30 -7.34 -3.53
CA HIS A 128 -18.45 -8.74 -3.98
C HIS A 128 -19.85 -9.28 -3.82
N LYS A 129 -20.55 -8.93 -2.75
CA LYS A 129 -21.96 -9.28 -2.56
C LYS A 129 -22.85 -8.70 -3.65
N ASN A 130 -22.64 -7.42 -3.97
CA ASN A 130 -23.41 -6.74 -5.01
C ASN A 130 -23.16 -7.37 -6.39
N ALA A 131 -21.90 -7.68 -6.72
CA ALA A 131 -21.56 -8.37 -7.95
C ALA A 131 -22.23 -9.74 -8.06
N SER A 132 -22.23 -10.52 -6.98
CA SER A 132 -22.88 -11.85 -6.94
C SER A 132 -24.38 -11.76 -7.17
N ILE A 133 -25.06 -10.74 -6.63
CA ILE A 133 -26.49 -10.51 -6.85
C ILE A 133 -26.78 -10.24 -8.32
N PHE A 134 -25.93 -9.48 -8.99
CA PHE A 134 -26.09 -9.18 -10.42
C PHE A 134 -25.77 -10.38 -11.31
N GLU A 135 -24.87 -11.25 -10.91
CA GLU A 135 -24.50 -12.46 -11.66
C GLU A 135 -25.58 -13.55 -11.60
N ILE A 136 -26.39 -13.59 -10.55
CA ILE A 136 -27.48 -14.56 -10.38
C ILE A 136 -28.71 -14.21 -11.23
N ASN A 137 -28.83 -12.98 -11.65
CA ASN A 137 -29.92 -12.49 -12.49
C ASN A 137 -29.51 -12.41 -13.95
#